data_db9f988785fe6110d6347e6fbe018979
#
_entry.id   db9f988785fe6110d6347e6fbe018979
#
_cell.length_a   1.000
_cell.length_b   1.000
_cell.length_c   1.000
_cell.angle_alpha   90.00
_cell.angle_beta   90.00
_cell.angle_gamma   90.00
#
_symmetry.space_group_name_H-M   'P 1'
#
loop_
_entity.id
_entity.type
_entity.pdbx_description
1 polymer ?
#
loop_
_entity_poly.entity_id
_entity_poly.type
_entity_poly.pdbx_seq_one_letter_code
_entity_poly.pdbx_strand_id
1 'polypeptide(L)'
;MRRAAGYVAAIGACLPAYAAGPVDEAYVRSLAAPGKIVLVMEYYDGQGNVSERKGYASASGFNAVSPTDFRVDATLTVHLYGIEPCTGDMVNRNEGFAGTCEDYARQGLATLLQSPRVIYCRAFVSETGAQAQDATCYGYYNYPGSLDTVDMFEEQLVSLGSHRVAKRPDGTPTRTDLKEAEDIGRRGYGMWADPRIAAQ
;
A
#
# COMPACT_ATOMS: atom_id res chain seq x y z
N MET A 1 14.35 3.43 -62.17
CA MET A 1 14.82 3.87 -60.84
C MET A 1 13.72 3.61 -59.82
N ARG A 2 13.84 2.53 -59.04
CA ARG A 2 12.87 2.18 -57.97
C ARG A 2 13.46 2.63 -56.65
N ARG A 3 12.75 3.52 -55.93
CA ARG A 3 13.10 3.96 -54.58
C ARG A 3 12.52 2.93 -53.58
N ALA A 4 13.36 2.28 -52.84
CA ALA A 4 12.96 1.45 -51.71
C ALA A 4 12.72 2.34 -50.46
N ALA A 5 11.50 2.31 -49.93
CA ALA A 5 11.17 2.98 -48.70
C ALA A 5 11.48 1.99 -47.56
N GLY A 6 12.48 2.33 -46.74
CA GLY A 6 12.81 1.54 -45.53
C GLY A 6 11.86 1.91 -44.39
N TYR A 7 11.12 0.92 -43.86
CA TYR A 7 10.36 1.05 -42.61
C TYR A 7 11.32 0.86 -41.45
N VAL A 8 11.49 1.89 -40.64
CA VAL A 8 12.14 1.77 -39.31
C VAL A 8 11.06 1.37 -38.31
N ALA A 9 11.11 0.14 -37.90
CA ALA A 9 10.28 -0.34 -36.77
C ALA A 9 10.88 0.19 -35.46
N ALA A 10 10.17 1.11 -34.81
CA ALA A 10 10.50 1.53 -33.46
C ALA A 10 10.13 0.40 -32.48
N ILE A 11 11.13 -0.32 -31.98
CA ILE A 11 10.98 -1.28 -30.89
C ILE A 11 10.85 -0.45 -29.60
N GLY A 12 9.62 -0.25 -29.14
CA GLY A 12 9.34 0.29 -27.82
C GLY A 12 9.84 -0.69 -26.76
N ALA A 13 10.97 -0.39 -26.13
CA ALA A 13 11.42 -1.11 -24.95
C ALA A 13 10.44 -0.80 -23.80
N CYS A 14 9.56 -1.75 -23.48
CA CYS A 14 8.85 -1.76 -22.19
C CYS A 14 9.91 -1.93 -21.11
N LEU A 15 10.25 -0.84 -20.43
CA LEU A 15 11.05 -0.93 -19.21
C LEU A 15 10.24 -1.73 -18.18
N PRO A 16 10.82 -2.77 -17.55
CA PRO A 16 10.16 -3.45 -16.46
C PRO A 16 9.93 -2.43 -15.34
N ALA A 17 8.71 -2.40 -14.80
CA ALA A 17 8.45 -1.69 -13.55
C ALA A 17 9.34 -2.34 -12.48
N TYR A 18 10.41 -1.67 -12.09
CA TYR A 18 11.26 -2.13 -11.01
C TYR A 18 10.44 -2.09 -9.73
N ALA A 19 10.07 -3.28 -9.23
CA ALA A 19 9.66 -3.43 -7.85
C ALA A 19 10.81 -2.87 -7.00
N ALA A 20 10.49 -1.92 -6.12
CA ALA A 20 11.47 -1.43 -5.15
C ALA A 20 12.05 -2.65 -4.42
N GLY A 21 13.39 -2.77 -4.37
CA GLY A 21 14.07 -3.90 -3.70
C GLY A 21 13.59 -4.07 -2.25
N PRO A 22 13.89 -5.19 -1.60
CA PRO A 22 13.45 -5.46 -0.23
C PRO A 22 13.87 -4.32 0.70
N VAL A 23 13.01 -4.01 1.66
CA VAL A 23 13.27 -3.00 2.69
C VAL A 23 14.34 -3.54 3.65
N ASP A 24 15.29 -2.69 4.04
CA ASP A 24 16.24 -3.00 5.12
C ASP A 24 15.49 -3.01 6.48
N GLU A 25 15.04 -4.18 6.88
CA GLU A 25 14.28 -4.38 8.11
C GLU A 25 15.06 -3.96 9.36
N ALA A 26 16.38 -4.16 9.41
CA ALA A 26 17.20 -3.77 10.55
C ALA A 26 17.22 -2.24 10.69
N TYR A 27 17.33 -1.55 9.57
CA TYR A 27 17.21 -0.08 9.55
C TYR A 27 15.84 0.38 10.01
N VAL A 28 14.75 -0.21 9.48
CA VAL A 28 13.37 0.16 9.88
C VAL A 28 13.18 -0.04 11.39
N ARG A 29 13.61 -1.17 11.96
CA ARG A 29 13.54 -1.41 13.41
C ARG A 29 14.30 -0.38 14.22
N SER A 30 15.46 0.08 13.74
CA SER A 30 16.30 1.06 14.41
C SER A 30 15.67 2.45 14.56
N LEU A 31 14.63 2.76 13.77
CA LEU A 31 13.92 4.04 13.80
C LEU A 31 12.90 4.15 14.95
N ALA A 32 12.60 3.06 15.64
CA ALA A 32 11.59 3.05 16.70
C ALA A 32 11.96 4.00 17.85
N ALA A 33 10.99 4.82 18.27
CA ALA A 33 11.13 5.75 19.39
C ALA A 33 10.09 5.46 20.48
N PRO A 34 10.46 5.57 21.78
CA PRO A 34 9.55 5.34 22.87
C PRO A 34 8.34 6.30 22.85
N GLY A 35 7.13 5.76 23.02
CA GLY A 35 5.90 6.54 23.16
C GLY A 35 5.43 7.28 21.91
N LYS A 36 6.00 6.95 20.75
CA LYS A 36 5.62 7.56 19.46
C LYS A 36 5.58 6.52 18.36
N ILE A 37 4.74 6.76 17.36
CA ILE A 37 4.82 6.11 16.05
C ILE A 37 5.69 7.00 15.17
N VAL A 38 6.78 6.47 14.67
CA VAL A 38 7.68 7.15 13.73
C VAL A 38 7.26 6.80 12.32
N LEU A 39 7.15 7.81 11.44
CA LEU A 39 6.95 7.60 10.01
C LEU A 39 8.15 8.15 9.25
N VAL A 40 8.66 7.37 8.30
CA VAL A 40 9.70 7.81 7.37
C VAL A 40 9.19 7.66 5.95
N MET A 41 9.26 8.75 5.19
CA MET A 41 9.11 8.75 3.74
C MET A 41 10.49 8.64 3.11
N GLU A 42 10.75 7.55 2.39
CA GLU A 42 11.94 7.37 1.56
C GLU A 42 11.60 7.63 0.10
N TYR A 43 12.36 8.51 -0.54
CA TYR A 43 12.24 8.79 -1.96
C TYR A 43 13.39 8.14 -2.73
N TYR A 44 13.08 7.41 -3.80
CA TYR A 44 14.05 6.70 -4.62
C TYR A 44 13.89 7.00 -6.11
N ASP A 45 14.98 6.89 -6.85
CA ASP A 45 15.02 7.10 -8.30
C ASP A 45 14.66 5.81 -9.09
N GLY A 46 14.65 5.91 -10.42
CA GLY A 46 14.36 4.78 -11.31
C GLY A 46 15.42 3.67 -11.29
N GLN A 47 16.57 3.86 -10.65
CA GLN A 47 17.60 2.86 -10.41
C GLN A 47 17.50 2.23 -9.01
N GLY A 48 16.57 2.73 -8.18
CA GLY A 48 16.39 2.27 -6.80
C GLY A 48 17.33 2.94 -5.79
N ASN A 49 18.09 3.97 -6.19
CA ASN A 49 18.93 4.71 -5.26
C ASN A 49 18.07 5.65 -4.42
N VAL A 50 18.35 5.68 -3.11
CA VAL A 50 17.68 6.59 -2.18
C VAL A 50 18.17 8.01 -2.42
N SER A 51 17.23 8.91 -2.73
CA SER A 51 17.48 10.34 -2.95
C SER A 51 17.32 11.14 -1.67
N GLU A 52 16.26 10.89 -0.91
CA GLU A 52 15.92 11.64 0.30
C GLU A 52 15.15 10.77 1.29
N ARG A 53 15.26 11.07 2.59
CA ARG A 53 14.38 10.56 3.64
C ARG A 53 13.85 11.72 4.49
N LYS A 54 12.53 11.71 4.74
CA LYS A 54 11.84 12.67 5.63
C LYS A 54 11.20 11.91 6.78
N GLY A 55 11.51 12.33 8.00
CA GLY A 55 10.99 11.72 9.22
C GLY A 55 9.87 12.52 9.86
N TYR A 56 8.87 11.84 10.37
CA TYR A 56 7.73 12.39 11.12
C TYR A 56 7.54 11.54 12.38
N ALA A 57 6.94 12.11 13.41
CA ALA A 57 6.65 11.39 14.64
C ALA A 57 5.34 11.88 15.26
N SER A 58 4.48 10.94 15.69
CA SER A 58 3.21 11.25 16.33
C SER A 58 3.03 10.40 17.59
N ALA A 59 2.61 11.06 18.68
CA ALA A 59 2.24 10.35 19.91
C ALA A 59 0.82 9.71 19.81
N SER A 60 -0.04 10.24 18.95
CA SER A 60 -1.42 9.76 18.73
C SER A 60 -1.57 8.88 17.49
N GLY A 61 -0.47 8.61 16.76
CA GLY A 61 -0.51 7.91 15.48
C GLY A 61 -0.90 8.82 14.31
N PHE A 62 -1.20 8.18 13.18
CA PHE A 62 -1.62 8.84 11.94
C PHE A 62 -3.06 8.46 11.61
N ASN A 63 -3.78 9.30 10.84
CA ASN A 63 -5.22 9.13 10.63
C ASN A 63 -5.53 8.75 9.19
N ALA A 64 -6.28 7.66 8.99
CA ALA A 64 -6.90 7.35 7.71
C ALA A 64 -7.92 8.44 7.35
N VAL A 65 -7.79 9.03 6.16
CA VAL A 65 -8.70 10.07 5.65
C VAL A 65 -9.60 9.54 4.53
N SER A 66 -9.20 8.44 3.90
CA SER A 66 -9.98 7.66 2.96
C SER A 66 -9.68 6.16 3.14
N PRO A 67 -10.26 5.25 2.35
CA PRO A 67 -9.86 3.84 2.37
C PRO A 67 -8.38 3.60 2.13
N THR A 68 -7.76 4.37 1.24
CA THR A 68 -6.37 4.19 0.79
C THR A 68 -5.44 5.32 1.18
N ASP A 69 -5.96 6.39 1.80
CA ASP A 69 -5.16 7.56 2.14
C ASP A 69 -5.07 7.78 3.64
N PHE A 70 -3.89 8.18 4.10
CA PHE A 70 -3.73 8.64 5.47
C PHE A 70 -2.91 9.93 5.54
N ARG A 71 -3.26 10.77 6.51
CA ARG A 71 -2.63 12.07 6.72
C ARG A 71 -1.42 11.94 7.64
N VAL A 72 -0.29 12.47 7.17
CA VAL A 72 0.97 12.52 7.93
C VAL A 72 1.04 13.85 8.69
N ASP A 73 0.84 14.98 7.99
CA ASP A 73 0.76 16.32 8.56
C ASP A 73 -0.18 17.23 7.74
N ALA A 74 -0.09 18.54 7.91
CA ALA A 74 -0.94 19.50 7.20
C ALA A 74 -0.69 19.53 5.68
N THR A 75 0.49 19.08 5.23
CA THR A 75 0.98 19.22 3.85
C THR A 75 1.16 17.90 3.12
N LEU A 76 1.17 16.77 3.86
CA LEU A 76 1.44 15.44 3.31
C LEU A 76 0.31 14.46 3.63
N THR A 77 -0.27 13.90 2.59
CA THR A 77 -1.13 12.72 2.60
C THR A 77 -0.42 11.61 1.83
N VAL A 78 -0.35 10.41 2.39
CA VAL A 78 0.17 9.21 1.71
C VAL A 78 -0.99 8.43 1.13
N HIS A 79 -0.90 8.07 -0.16
CA HIS A 79 -1.80 7.17 -0.85
C HIS A 79 -1.15 5.79 -0.99
N LEU A 80 -1.81 4.73 -0.50
CA LEU A 80 -1.35 3.35 -0.64
C LEU A 80 -1.60 2.89 -2.08
N TYR A 81 -0.51 2.76 -2.84
CA TYR A 81 -0.58 2.53 -4.28
C TYR A 81 -1.06 1.13 -4.64
N GLY A 82 -2.02 1.09 -5.56
CA GLY A 82 -2.41 -0.12 -6.28
C GLY A 82 -3.35 -1.05 -5.52
N ILE A 83 -3.99 -0.58 -4.45
CA ILE A 83 -5.08 -1.26 -3.77
C ILE A 83 -6.34 -0.41 -3.76
N GLU A 84 -7.50 -1.03 -3.62
CA GLU A 84 -8.80 -0.35 -3.59
C GLU A 84 -9.80 -1.09 -2.69
N PRO A 85 -10.83 -0.42 -2.14
CA PRO A 85 -11.95 -1.10 -1.47
C PRO A 85 -12.82 -1.85 -2.48
N CYS A 86 -13.74 -2.69 -1.99
CA CYS A 86 -14.87 -3.14 -2.80
C CYS A 86 -15.81 -1.97 -3.11
N THR A 87 -16.88 -2.23 -3.88
CA THR A 87 -17.85 -1.19 -4.27
C THR A 87 -19.20 -1.46 -3.64
N GLY A 88 -19.86 -0.41 -3.15
CA GLY A 88 -21.19 -0.47 -2.57
C GLY A 88 -21.22 -0.95 -1.11
N ASP A 89 -22.31 -1.60 -0.71
CA ASP A 89 -22.50 -2.10 0.65
C ASP A 89 -22.01 -3.55 0.79
N MET A 90 -21.50 -3.87 1.97
CA MET A 90 -21.06 -5.20 2.34
C MET A 90 -21.57 -5.65 3.69
N VAL A 91 -21.63 -6.96 3.91
CA VAL A 91 -21.95 -7.58 5.18
C VAL A 91 -20.90 -8.65 5.49
N ASN A 92 -20.15 -8.46 6.57
CA ASN A 92 -19.29 -9.51 7.13
C ASN A 92 -19.87 -9.96 8.47
N ARG A 93 -20.60 -11.07 8.44
CA ARG A 93 -21.25 -11.62 9.65
C ARG A 93 -20.25 -12.16 10.67
N ASN A 94 -19.08 -12.60 10.22
CA ASN A 94 -18.06 -13.16 11.09
C ASN A 94 -17.46 -12.07 12.01
N GLU A 95 -17.39 -10.84 11.51
CA GLU A 95 -16.87 -9.67 12.24
C GLU A 95 -17.98 -8.75 12.76
N GLY A 96 -19.24 -9.07 12.48
CA GLY A 96 -20.39 -8.25 12.89
C GLY A 96 -20.49 -6.91 12.15
N PHE A 97 -19.89 -6.81 10.95
CA PHE A 97 -19.91 -5.58 10.17
C PHE A 97 -21.05 -5.58 9.15
N ALA A 98 -21.76 -4.44 9.06
CA ALA A 98 -22.69 -4.12 7.98
C ALA A 98 -22.59 -2.62 7.67
N GLY A 99 -22.20 -2.28 6.43
CA GLY A 99 -21.98 -0.90 6.03
C GLY A 99 -21.37 -0.80 4.64
N THR A 100 -20.79 0.34 4.29
CA THR A 100 -20.15 0.52 3.00
C THR A 100 -18.76 -0.16 2.94
N CYS A 101 -18.37 -0.60 1.75
CA CYS A 101 -17.02 -1.08 1.49
C CYS A 101 -15.95 -0.06 1.88
N GLU A 102 -16.21 1.22 1.61
CA GLU A 102 -15.29 2.31 1.95
C GLU A 102 -15.08 2.44 3.46
N ASP A 103 -16.17 2.37 4.26
CA ASP A 103 -16.06 2.43 5.71
C ASP A 103 -15.30 1.24 6.28
N TYR A 104 -15.55 0.04 5.76
CA TYR A 104 -14.83 -1.15 6.17
C TYR A 104 -13.33 -1.04 5.87
N ALA A 105 -12.97 -0.66 4.66
CA ALA A 105 -11.58 -0.49 4.25
C ALA A 105 -10.87 0.63 5.04
N ARG A 106 -11.55 1.75 5.25
CA ARG A 106 -11.01 2.85 6.05
C ARG A 106 -10.77 2.45 7.51
N GLN A 107 -11.66 1.64 8.11
CA GLN A 107 -11.46 1.09 9.46
C GLN A 107 -10.26 0.14 9.51
N GLY A 108 -10.07 -0.72 8.49
CA GLY A 108 -8.91 -1.58 8.36
C GLY A 108 -7.61 -0.78 8.33
N LEU A 109 -7.53 0.24 7.47
CA LEU A 109 -6.38 1.13 7.40
C LEU A 109 -6.15 1.88 8.73
N ALA A 110 -7.21 2.42 9.35
CA ALA A 110 -7.10 3.14 10.62
C ALA A 110 -6.53 2.24 11.74
N THR A 111 -6.95 0.97 11.80
CA THR A 111 -6.43 -0.01 12.75
C THR A 111 -4.94 -0.28 12.49
N LEU A 112 -4.56 -0.46 11.23
CA LEU A 112 -3.18 -0.71 10.85
C LEU A 112 -2.25 0.45 11.21
N LEU A 113 -2.69 1.70 11.04
CA LEU A 113 -1.91 2.91 11.35
C LEU A 113 -1.64 3.13 12.84
N GLN A 114 -2.43 2.55 13.74
CA GLN A 114 -2.26 2.69 15.19
C GLN A 114 -1.39 1.60 15.83
N SER A 115 -1.09 0.56 15.09
CA SER A 115 -0.45 -0.66 15.62
C SER A 115 1.09 -0.63 15.56
N PRO A 116 1.75 -0.10 14.52
CA PRO A 116 3.20 -0.19 14.35
C PRO A 116 3.97 0.79 15.25
N ARG A 117 5.24 0.48 15.52
CA ARG A 117 6.22 1.39 16.12
C ARG A 117 6.82 2.32 15.09
N VAL A 118 7.00 1.80 13.87
CA VAL A 118 7.53 2.55 12.72
C VAL A 118 6.63 2.27 11.52
N ILE A 119 6.32 3.32 10.76
CA ILE A 119 5.76 3.23 9.41
C ILE A 119 6.84 3.71 8.45
N TYR A 120 7.24 2.87 7.52
CA TYR A 120 8.28 3.17 6.54
C TYR A 120 7.68 3.11 5.14
N CYS A 121 7.51 4.27 4.51
CA CYS A 121 6.90 4.40 3.20
C CYS A 121 7.92 4.75 2.14
N ARG A 122 7.84 4.10 0.99
CA ARG A 122 8.71 4.30 -0.16
C ARG A 122 7.92 4.88 -1.32
N ALA A 123 8.35 6.02 -1.81
CA ALA A 123 7.75 6.73 -2.93
C ALA A 123 8.81 7.02 -4.00
N PHE A 124 8.39 7.16 -5.26
CA PHE A 124 9.29 7.66 -6.30
C PHE A 124 9.68 9.11 -6.02
N VAL A 125 10.86 9.51 -6.46
CA VAL A 125 11.36 10.88 -6.33
C VAL A 125 10.44 11.91 -7.01
N SER A 126 9.67 11.52 -8.02
CA SER A 126 8.64 12.35 -8.66
C SER A 126 7.51 12.77 -7.73
N GLU A 127 7.26 12.01 -6.66
CA GLU A 127 6.24 12.32 -5.66
C GLU A 127 6.68 13.43 -4.71
N THR A 128 7.99 13.76 -4.67
CA THR A 128 8.52 14.77 -3.76
C THR A 128 7.86 16.13 -3.95
N GLY A 129 7.22 16.63 -2.87
CA GLY A 129 6.53 17.93 -2.87
C GLY A 129 5.07 17.88 -3.31
N ALA A 130 4.55 16.75 -3.81
CA ALA A 130 3.11 16.57 -4.00
C ALA A 130 2.40 16.50 -2.63
N GLN A 131 1.18 17.02 -2.56
CA GLN A 131 0.37 16.99 -1.33
C GLN A 131 -0.17 15.58 -1.05
N ALA A 132 -0.56 14.86 -2.09
CA ALA A 132 -0.88 13.43 -2.05
C ALA A 132 0.23 12.67 -2.78
N GLN A 133 0.81 11.66 -2.12
CA GLN A 133 1.98 10.94 -2.62
C GLN A 133 1.70 9.44 -2.66
N ASP A 134 1.86 8.85 -3.84
CA ASP A 134 1.79 7.40 -4.02
C ASP A 134 2.99 6.73 -3.36
N ALA A 135 2.72 5.79 -2.46
CA ALA A 135 3.78 5.05 -1.78
C ALA A 135 3.38 3.59 -1.50
N THR A 136 4.40 2.76 -1.30
CA THR A 136 4.28 1.45 -0.66
C THR A 136 4.80 1.56 0.77
N CYS A 137 4.00 1.13 1.74
CA CYS A 137 4.32 1.31 3.15
C CYS A 137 4.55 -0.02 3.88
N TYR A 138 5.44 0.01 4.87
CA TYR A 138 5.82 -1.11 5.73
C TYR A 138 5.64 -0.71 7.19
N GLY A 139 5.08 -1.59 8.00
CA GLY A 139 4.93 -1.41 9.43
C GLY A 139 5.90 -2.28 10.21
N TYR A 140 6.64 -1.69 11.14
CA TYR A 140 7.38 -2.43 12.14
C TYR A 140 6.52 -2.62 13.38
N TYR A 141 6.26 -3.87 13.72
CA TYR A 141 5.45 -4.28 14.86
C TYR A 141 6.34 -4.96 15.90
N ASN A 142 6.18 -4.56 17.15
CA ASN A 142 6.86 -5.18 18.29
C ASN A 142 5.83 -5.35 19.40
N TYR A 143 5.20 -6.52 19.41
CA TYR A 143 4.28 -6.90 20.46
C TYR A 143 4.97 -7.82 21.44
N PRO A 144 4.85 -7.61 22.78
CA PRO A 144 5.37 -8.53 23.79
C PRO A 144 4.87 -9.95 23.55
N GLY A 145 5.80 -10.90 23.36
CA GLY A 145 5.47 -12.32 23.15
C GLY A 145 5.06 -12.70 21.72
N SER A 146 5.13 -11.79 20.77
CA SER A 146 4.92 -12.05 19.34
C SER A 146 6.20 -11.92 18.51
N LEU A 147 6.10 -12.29 17.23
CA LEU A 147 7.19 -12.09 16.29
C LEU A 147 7.47 -10.59 16.10
N ASP A 148 8.75 -10.29 15.99
CA ASP A 148 9.27 -8.98 15.67
C ASP A 148 9.33 -8.86 14.12
N THR A 149 8.26 -8.29 13.51
CA THR A 149 8.06 -8.31 12.06
C THR A 149 8.05 -6.92 11.44
N VAL A 150 8.47 -6.86 10.18
CA VAL A 150 8.29 -5.71 9.29
C VAL A 150 7.44 -6.18 8.11
N ASP A 151 6.19 -5.77 8.07
CA ASP A 151 5.21 -6.25 7.11
C ASP A 151 4.71 -5.14 6.20
N MET A 152 4.43 -5.45 4.93
CA MET A 152 3.87 -4.50 3.98
C MET A 152 2.39 -4.21 4.31
N PHE A 153 2.01 -2.94 4.35
CA PHE A 153 0.63 -2.52 4.64
C PHE A 153 -0.36 -3.02 3.61
N GLU A 154 -0.05 -2.86 2.33
CA GLU A 154 -0.91 -3.28 1.23
C GLU A 154 -1.13 -4.79 1.24
N GLU A 155 -0.09 -5.57 1.55
CA GLU A 155 -0.20 -7.02 1.67
C GLU A 155 -1.11 -7.42 2.84
N GLN A 156 -0.97 -6.79 4.01
CA GLN A 156 -1.84 -7.04 5.15
C GLN A 156 -3.29 -6.66 4.86
N LEU A 157 -3.54 -5.47 4.30
CA LEU A 157 -4.89 -4.99 3.99
C LEU A 157 -5.60 -5.89 2.96
N VAL A 158 -4.86 -6.38 1.97
CA VAL A 158 -5.38 -7.27 0.93
C VAL A 158 -5.61 -8.69 1.48
N SER A 159 -4.67 -9.25 2.24
CA SER A 159 -4.80 -10.60 2.81
C SER A 159 -5.91 -10.68 3.88
N LEU A 160 -6.13 -9.63 4.64
CA LEU A 160 -7.24 -9.51 5.57
C LEU A 160 -8.58 -9.19 4.89
N GLY A 161 -8.58 -8.96 3.57
CA GLY A 161 -9.78 -8.72 2.77
C GLY A 161 -10.44 -7.37 3.04
N SER A 162 -9.74 -6.39 3.60
CA SER A 162 -10.25 -5.02 3.69
C SER A 162 -10.10 -4.28 2.36
N HIS A 163 -9.13 -4.69 1.55
CA HIS A 163 -8.86 -4.17 0.21
C HIS A 163 -8.70 -5.32 -0.79
N ARG A 164 -8.74 -4.98 -2.06
CA ARG A 164 -8.35 -5.84 -3.18
C ARG A 164 -7.28 -5.14 -4.02
N VAL A 165 -6.62 -5.87 -4.88
CA VAL A 165 -5.68 -5.29 -5.84
C VAL A 165 -6.47 -4.46 -6.86
N ALA A 166 -6.09 -3.18 -7.01
CA ALA A 166 -6.69 -2.30 -8.01
C ALA A 166 -6.38 -2.80 -9.43
N LYS A 167 -7.33 -2.60 -10.35
CA LYS A 167 -7.17 -3.00 -11.75
C LYS A 167 -6.94 -1.80 -12.65
N ARG A 168 -6.09 -1.99 -13.66
CA ARG A 168 -5.93 -1.03 -14.76
C ARG A 168 -7.18 -1.03 -15.66
N PRO A 169 -7.33 -0.05 -16.55
CA PRO A 169 -8.46 -0.01 -17.50
C PRO A 169 -8.59 -1.23 -18.39
N ASP A 170 -7.49 -1.96 -18.65
CA ASP A 170 -7.46 -3.19 -19.41
C ASP A 170 -7.82 -4.45 -18.58
N GLY A 171 -8.16 -4.25 -17.29
CA GLY A 171 -8.52 -5.32 -16.35
C GLY A 171 -7.33 -6.03 -15.71
N THR A 172 -6.08 -5.66 -16.06
CA THR A 172 -4.89 -6.25 -15.43
C THR A 172 -4.64 -5.66 -14.03
N PRO A 173 -4.11 -6.45 -13.07
CA PRO A 173 -3.79 -5.92 -11.75
C PRO A 173 -2.68 -4.87 -11.82
N THR A 174 -2.79 -3.81 -11.01
CA THR A 174 -1.74 -2.79 -10.87
C THR A 174 -0.52 -3.33 -10.12
N ARG A 175 -0.74 -4.24 -9.16
CA ARG A 175 0.26 -4.84 -8.26
C ARG A 175 0.21 -6.36 -8.37
N THR A 176 1.08 -6.93 -9.20
CA THR A 176 1.16 -8.40 -9.37
C THR A 176 1.85 -9.10 -8.19
N ASP A 177 2.64 -8.37 -7.44
CA ASP A 177 3.30 -8.82 -6.21
C ASP A 177 2.31 -9.11 -5.07
N LEU A 178 1.11 -8.50 -5.07
CA LEU A 178 0.05 -8.72 -4.07
C LEU A 178 -0.89 -9.89 -4.41
N LYS A 179 -0.61 -10.65 -5.47
CA LYS A 179 -1.51 -11.73 -5.89
C LYS A 179 -1.73 -12.80 -4.81
N GLU A 180 -0.68 -13.21 -4.13
CA GLU A 180 -0.77 -14.21 -3.06
C GLU A 180 -1.61 -13.70 -1.87
N ALA A 181 -1.43 -12.43 -1.50
CA ALA A 181 -2.23 -11.78 -0.46
C ALA A 181 -3.72 -11.74 -0.84
N GLU A 182 -4.05 -11.41 -2.11
CA GLU A 182 -5.43 -11.43 -2.59
C GLU A 182 -6.02 -12.85 -2.60
N ASP A 183 -5.25 -13.85 -3.03
CA ASP A 183 -5.67 -15.26 -3.00
C ASP A 183 -5.94 -15.73 -1.55
N ILE A 184 -5.21 -15.23 -0.56
CA ILE A 184 -5.49 -15.47 0.87
C ILE A 184 -6.80 -14.78 1.28
N GLY A 185 -6.96 -13.50 1.00
CA GLY A 185 -8.16 -12.73 1.34
C GLY A 185 -9.43 -13.39 0.79
N ARG A 186 -9.39 -13.84 -0.47
CA ARG A 186 -10.51 -14.52 -1.16
C ARG A 186 -10.96 -15.84 -0.51
N ARG A 187 -10.23 -16.37 0.46
CA ARG A 187 -10.68 -17.54 1.25
C ARG A 187 -11.79 -17.23 2.25
N GLY A 188 -12.36 -16.03 2.21
CA GLY A 188 -13.49 -15.60 3.03
C GLY A 188 -13.13 -14.61 4.14
N TYR A 189 -12.00 -13.92 4.01
CA TYR A 189 -11.65 -12.84 4.92
C TYR A 189 -12.27 -11.51 4.49
N GLY A 190 -12.58 -10.66 5.45
CA GLY A 190 -13.05 -9.30 5.24
C GLY A 190 -14.24 -9.20 4.30
N MET A 191 -14.11 -8.42 3.22
CA MET A 191 -15.16 -8.24 2.21
C MET A 191 -15.51 -9.54 1.45
N TRP A 192 -14.58 -10.48 1.35
CA TRP A 192 -14.79 -11.76 0.68
C TRP A 192 -15.70 -12.73 1.45
N ALA A 193 -16.02 -12.40 2.71
CA ALA A 193 -17.06 -13.09 3.47
C ALA A 193 -18.48 -12.77 2.98
N ASP A 194 -18.66 -11.68 2.22
CA ASP A 194 -19.94 -11.35 1.56
C ASP A 194 -20.02 -12.10 0.22
N PRO A 195 -21.00 -13.02 0.04
CA PRO A 195 -21.15 -13.78 -1.20
C PRO A 195 -21.35 -12.91 -2.45
N ARG A 196 -21.91 -11.70 -2.29
CA ARG A 196 -22.15 -10.76 -3.40
C ARG A 196 -20.86 -10.17 -3.95
N ILE A 197 -19.83 -10.06 -3.09
CA ILE A 197 -18.50 -9.56 -3.46
C ILE A 197 -17.61 -10.72 -3.90
N ALA A 198 -17.67 -11.86 -3.22
CA ALA A 198 -16.88 -13.05 -3.57
C ALA A 198 -17.18 -13.57 -4.98
N ALA A 199 -18.37 -13.27 -5.54
CA ALA A 199 -18.79 -13.66 -6.88
C ALA A 199 -18.30 -12.70 -8.01
N GLN A 200 -17.64 -11.57 -7.67
CA GLN A 200 -17.08 -10.58 -8.61
C GLN A 200 -15.63 -10.91 -8.97
#